data_895521890f95b4670bcc2120ec610a00
#
_entry.id   895521890f95b4670bcc2120ec610a00
#
_cell.length_a   1.000
_cell.length_b   1.000
_cell.length_c   1.000
_cell.angle_alpha   90.00
_cell.angle_beta   90.00
_cell.angle_gamma   90.00
#
_symmetry.space_group_name_H-M   'P 1'
#
loop_
_entity.id
_entity.type
_entity.pdbx_description
1 polymer ?
#
loop_
_entity_poly.entity_id
_entity_poly.type
_entity_poly.pdbx_seq_one_letter_code
_entity_poly.pdbx_strand_id
1 'polypeptide(L)'
;MAGALQIKHGTKMRLAFDVPMNQDPSFNMLCTFNKALDESAFLVSIPMVDGKRVPLDENRKLLFQFGEDDDVQIVAGYADDEIKEGIRSYWKIRRVAEQRHMIKRVDIRMKVSLPIEYMQDTWPLNAEGEITKEAGETMDISNNGLAVYMNRWFAVGETCVFTLPRIGTASEGQ
;
A
#
# COMPACT_ATOMS: atom_id res chain seq x y z
N MET A 1 27.41 -9.13 -2.96
CA MET A 1 27.59 -7.75 -2.46
C MET A 1 26.30 -6.99 -2.76
N ALA A 2 25.64 -6.42 -1.77
CA ALA A 2 24.45 -5.59 -1.99
C ALA A 2 24.92 -4.26 -2.60
N GLY A 3 24.47 -3.91 -3.80
CA GLY A 3 24.82 -2.63 -4.42
C GLY A 3 24.28 -1.43 -3.65
N ALA A 4 24.87 -0.26 -3.88
CA ALA A 4 24.42 0.99 -3.26
C ALA A 4 22.93 1.24 -3.58
N LEU A 5 22.19 1.70 -2.57
CA LEU A 5 20.78 2.07 -2.72
C LEU A 5 20.65 3.27 -3.65
N GLN A 6 20.11 3.07 -4.84
CA GLN A 6 19.87 4.14 -5.81
C GLN A 6 18.47 4.73 -5.62
N ILE A 7 18.25 5.41 -4.51
CA ILE A 7 16.99 6.09 -4.21
C ILE A 7 17.25 7.60 -4.23
N LYS A 8 16.39 8.36 -4.89
CA LYS A 8 16.49 9.82 -4.93
C LYS A 8 16.11 10.43 -3.59
N HIS A 9 16.82 11.49 -3.19
CA HIS A 9 16.41 12.32 -2.05
C HIS A 9 14.95 12.77 -2.20
N GLY A 10 14.17 12.71 -1.14
CA GLY A 10 12.77 13.10 -1.15
C GLY A 10 11.80 12.01 -1.62
N THR A 11 12.27 10.83 -2.02
CA THR A 11 11.37 9.73 -2.39
C THR A 11 10.49 9.36 -1.21
N LYS A 12 9.18 9.38 -1.43
CA LYS A 12 8.19 8.92 -0.46
C LYS A 12 8.23 7.41 -0.36
N MET A 13 8.25 6.90 0.85
CA MET A 13 8.27 5.47 1.16
C MET A 13 7.10 5.14 2.07
N ARG A 14 6.47 4.00 1.81
CA ARG A 14 5.54 3.39 2.76
C ARG A 14 6.31 2.46 3.65
N LEU A 15 5.98 2.47 4.93
CA LEU A 15 6.66 1.69 5.95
C LEU A 15 5.68 0.75 6.62
N ALA A 16 6.11 -0.49 6.82
CA ALA A 16 5.41 -1.49 7.63
C ALA A 16 6.39 -2.14 8.60
N PHE A 17 5.85 -2.70 9.67
CA PHE A 17 6.60 -3.67 10.47
C PHE A 17 6.63 -5.01 9.74
N ASP A 18 7.77 -5.71 9.82
CA ASP A 18 7.85 -7.08 9.33
C ASP A 18 6.92 -7.98 10.16
N VAL A 19 6.19 -8.83 9.46
CA VAL A 19 5.20 -9.76 10.03
C VAL A 19 5.54 -11.19 9.61
N PRO A 20 5.05 -12.21 10.32
CA PRO A 20 5.24 -13.61 9.93
C PRO A 20 4.82 -13.87 8.48
N MET A 21 5.45 -14.85 7.82
CA MET A 21 5.25 -15.16 6.39
C MET A 21 3.81 -15.47 5.97
N ASN A 22 2.93 -15.75 6.92
CA ASN A 22 1.50 -16.02 6.68
C ASN A 22 0.62 -14.78 6.83
N GLN A 23 1.19 -13.61 6.98
CA GLN A 23 0.49 -12.33 7.12
C GLN A 23 1.07 -11.31 6.15
N ASP A 24 0.19 -10.51 5.55
CA ASP A 24 0.60 -9.40 4.71
C ASP A 24 1.01 -8.19 5.57
N PRO A 25 2.18 -7.58 5.31
CA PRO A 25 2.60 -6.40 6.04
C PRO A 25 1.69 -5.20 5.70
N SER A 26 1.22 -4.49 6.72
CA SER A 26 0.40 -3.30 6.55
C SER A 26 1.28 -2.07 6.35
N PHE A 27 1.43 -1.59 5.12
CA PHE A 27 2.19 -0.39 4.75
C PHE A 27 1.38 0.89 5.01
N ASN A 28 1.07 1.16 6.26
CA ASN A 28 0.21 2.28 6.70
C ASN A 28 0.98 3.50 7.24
N MET A 29 2.29 3.40 7.39
CA MET A 29 3.14 4.50 7.83
C MET A 29 3.84 5.13 6.62
N LEU A 30 4.07 6.44 6.67
CA LEU A 30 4.77 7.19 5.62
C LEU A 30 6.06 7.78 6.16
N CYS A 31 7.13 7.66 5.38
CA CYS A 31 8.37 8.36 5.59
C CYS A 31 8.95 8.85 4.26
N THR A 32 10.02 9.61 4.32
CA THR A 32 10.71 10.14 3.14
C THR A 32 12.18 9.75 3.22
N PHE A 33 12.71 9.21 2.15
CA PHE A 33 14.14 8.94 2.03
C PHE A 33 14.93 10.25 2.03
N ASN A 34 15.93 10.34 2.90
CA ASN A 34 16.82 11.51 2.94
C ASN A 34 18.10 11.23 2.13
N LYS A 35 18.92 10.30 2.58
CA LYS A 35 20.16 9.93 1.88
C LYS A 35 20.64 8.54 2.30
N ALA A 36 21.43 7.89 1.45
CA ALA A 36 22.25 6.78 1.85
C ALA A 36 23.47 7.31 2.67
N LEU A 37 23.84 6.63 3.73
CA LEU A 37 25.06 6.90 4.47
C LEU A 37 26.23 6.09 3.89
N ASP A 38 25.92 4.83 3.58
CA ASP A 38 26.82 3.86 2.95
C ASP A 38 26.00 2.72 2.31
N GLU A 39 26.62 1.61 1.94
CA GLU A 39 25.94 0.44 1.37
C GLU A 39 25.01 -0.27 2.38
N SER A 40 25.27 -0.09 3.67
CA SER A 40 24.57 -0.79 4.76
C SER A 40 23.57 0.07 5.52
N ALA A 41 23.55 1.39 5.32
CA ALA A 41 22.70 2.29 6.09
C ALA A 41 22.18 3.48 5.29
N PHE A 42 20.99 3.95 5.68
CA PHE A 42 20.36 5.14 5.08
C PHE A 42 19.54 5.90 6.12
N LEU A 43 19.21 7.15 5.79
CA LEU A 43 18.37 8.00 6.61
C LEU A 43 16.99 8.17 6.01
N VAL A 44 15.96 8.09 6.86
CA VAL A 44 14.58 8.43 6.51
C VAL A 44 14.01 9.44 7.50
N SER A 45 13.04 10.24 7.06
CA SER A 45 12.28 11.07 7.99
C SER A 45 11.57 10.19 9.02
N ILE A 46 11.39 10.70 10.23
CA ILE A 46 10.66 9.97 11.26
C ILE A 46 9.21 9.75 10.80
N PRO A 47 8.73 8.51 10.79
CA PRO A 47 7.36 8.21 10.38
C PRO A 47 6.35 8.85 11.33
N MET A 48 5.21 9.23 10.76
CA MET A 48 4.08 9.78 11.51
C MET A 48 2.84 8.91 11.25
N VAL A 49 2.08 8.65 12.30
CA VAL A 49 0.75 8.03 12.23
C VAL A 49 -0.20 8.93 13.03
N ASP A 50 -1.26 9.38 12.40
CA ASP A 50 -2.26 10.29 12.99
C ASP A 50 -1.65 11.53 13.66
N GLY A 51 -0.63 12.12 13.01
CA GLY A 51 0.07 13.29 13.51
C GLY A 51 1.02 13.04 14.68
N LYS A 52 1.19 11.80 15.12
CA LYS A 52 2.12 11.42 16.19
C LYS A 52 3.34 10.72 15.63
N ARG A 53 4.50 10.99 16.23
CA ARG A 53 5.76 10.31 15.87
C ARG A 53 5.67 8.83 16.26
N VAL A 54 6.06 7.95 15.35
CA VAL A 54 6.25 6.53 15.67
C VAL A 54 7.49 6.41 16.56
N PRO A 55 7.41 5.73 17.70
CA PRO A 55 8.58 5.51 18.56
C PRO A 55 9.60 4.61 17.84
N LEU A 56 10.88 4.91 18.06
CA LEU A 56 11.97 4.07 17.57
C LEU A 56 11.94 2.73 18.32
N ASP A 57 11.98 1.63 17.57
CA ASP A 57 12.12 0.27 18.12
C ASP A 57 13.27 -0.42 17.38
N GLU A 58 14.43 -0.46 18.02
CA GLU A 58 15.67 -1.01 17.45
C GLU A 58 15.62 -2.51 17.21
N ASN A 59 14.73 -3.22 17.89
CA ASN A 59 14.59 -4.67 17.80
C ASN A 59 13.60 -5.12 16.74
N ARG A 60 12.87 -4.19 16.15
CA ARG A 60 11.77 -4.51 15.22
C ARG A 60 12.20 -4.26 13.78
N LYS A 61 12.15 -5.31 12.99
CA LYS A 61 12.45 -5.24 11.57
C LYS A 61 11.38 -4.45 10.83
N LEU A 62 11.80 -3.57 9.96
CA LEU A 62 10.99 -2.66 9.18
C LEU A 62 11.11 -3.00 7.70
N LEU A 63 10.02 -2.81 6.97
CA LEU A 63 9.94 -2.95 5.51
C LEU A 63 9.64 -1.57 4.93
N PHE A 64 10.45 -1.12 3.98
CA PHE A 64 10.31 0.15 3.28
C PHE A 64 9.93 -0.11 1.84
N GLN A 65 8.73 0.26 1.47
CA GLN A 65 8.21 0.14 0.11
C GLN A 65 8.32 1.48 -0.61
N PHE A 66 8.86 1.49 -1.82
CA PHE A 66 8.97 2.66 -2.70
C PHE A 66 8.89 2.23 -4.17
N GLY A 67 8.75 3.21 -5.07
CA GLY A 67 8.49 2.98 -6.48
C GLY A 67 7.03 3.15 -6.83
N GLU A 68 6.72 3.13 -8.11
CA GLU A 68 5.38 3.33 -8.66
C GLU A 68 4.98 2.15 -9.55
N ASP A 69 3.71 1.83 -9.56
CA ASP A 69 3.07 0.83 -10.41
C ASP A 69 3.79 -0.55 -10.40
N ASP A 70 4.50 -0.89 -11.48
CA ASP A 70 5.13 -2.21 -11.65
C ASP A 70 6.57 -2.30 -11.13
N ASP A 71 7.17 -1.17 -10.72
CA ASP A 71 8.53 -1.10 -10.16
C ASP A 71 8.52 -0.83 -8.66
N VAL A 72 7.74 -1.60 -7.94
CA VAL A 72 7.70 -1.53 -6.47
C VAL A 72 8.86 -2.29 -5.89
N GLN A 73 9.69 -1.59 -5.11
CA GLN A 73 10.83 -2.16 -4.41
C GLN A 73 10.58 -2.18 -2.91
N ILE A 74 11.06 -3.22 -2.26
CA ILE A 74 11.01 -3.33 -0.79
C ILE A 74 12.43 -3.53 -0.27
N VAL A 75 12.80 -2.68 0.69
CA VAL A 75 14.05 -2.77 1.44
C VAL A 75 13.73 -3.04 2.89
N ALA A 76 14.41 -4.00 3.48
CA ALA A 76 14.28 -4.31 4.90
C ALA A 76 15.42 -3.73 5.72
N GLY A 77 15.14 -3.36 6.96
CA GLY A 77 16.16 -2.85 7.88
C GLY A 77 15.67 -2.74 9.31
N TYR A 78 16.58 -2.37 10.19
CA TYR A 78 16.32 -2.04 11.59
C TYR A 78 16.60 -0.56 11.81
N ALA A 79 15.78 0.11 12.59
CA ALA A 79 16.08 1.46 13.04
C ALA A 79 17.15 1.37 14.15
N ASP A 80 18.34 1.90 13.87
CA ASP A 80 19.47 1.83 14.81
C ASP A 80 19.51 3.05 15.76
N ASP A 81 19.20 4.24 15.24
CA ASP A 81 19.43 5.49 15.98
C ASP A 81 18.58 6.65 15.40
N GLU A 82 18.38 7.69 16.21
CA GLU A 82 17.83 8.96 15.76
C GLU A 82 18.96 9.98 15.57
N ILE A 83 19.17 10.40 14.32
CA ILE A 83 20.21 11.39 13.96
C ILE A 83 19.57 12.76 13.77
N LYS A 84 20.14 13.78 14.39
CA LYS A 84 19.78 15.18 14.18
C LYS A 84 20.67 15.85 13.15
N GLU A 85 20.05 16.44 12.13
CA GLU A 85 20.71 17.30 11.15
C GLU A 85 20.03 18.69 11.15
N GLY A 86 20.66 19.66 11.79
CA GLY A 86 20.07 20.97 12.04
C GLY A 86 18.84 20.84 12.92
N ILE A 87 17.69 21.33 12.42
CA ILE A 87 16.39 21.31 13.12
C ILE A 87 15.59 20.03 12.88
N ARG A 88 16.06 19.14 12.02
CA ARG A 88 15.35 17.92 11.62
C ARG A 88 15.98 16.68 12.25
N SER A 89 15.12 15.74 12.61
CA SER A 89 15.52 14.42 13.09
C SER A 89 15.16 13.36 12.05
N TYR A 90 16.00 12.36 11.93
CA TYR A 90 15.88 11.26 10.99
C TYR A 90 16.12 9.94 11.71
N TRP A 91 15.48 8.88 11.27
CA TRP A 91 15.90 7.53 11.65
C TRP A 91 17.06 7.09 10.78
N LYS A 92 18.12 6.61 11.41
CA LYS A 92 19.16 5.83 10.76
C LYS A 92 18.71 4.39 10.68
N ILE A 93 18.60 3.89 9.47
CA ILE A 93 18.16 2.53 9.18
C ILE A 93 19.39 1.71 8.78
N ARG A 94 19.66 0.65 9.52
CA ARG A 94 20.64 -0.37 9.15
C ARG A 94 19.96 -1.40 8.26
N ARG A 95 20.41 -1.48 7.02
CA ARG A 95 19.90 -2.38 6.00
C ARG A 95 20.19 -3.83 6.32
N VAL A 96 19.21 -4.71 6.14
CA VAL A 96 19.39 -6.16 6.18
C VAL A 96 19.59 -6.66 4.76
N ALA A 97 20.46 -7.64 4.58
CA ALA A 97 20.72 -8.23 3.27
C ALA A 97 19.43 -8.66 2.58
N GLU A 98 19.31 -8.28 1.33
CA GLU A 98 18.08 -8.27 0.52
C GLU A 98 17.34 -9.61 0.50
N GLN A 99 16.07 -9.54 0.89
CA GLN A 99 15.05 -10.29 0.15
C GLN A 99 14.34 -9.28 -0.77
N ARG A 100 14.74 -9.23 -2.03
CA ARG A 100 13.98 -8.51 -3.06
C ARG A 100 12.67 -9.25 -3.28
N HIS A 101 11.66 -8.93 -2.53
CA HIS A 101 10.30 -9.20 -2.95
C HIS A 101 9.93 -8.11 -3.97
N MET A 102 10.35 -8.32 -5.21
CA MET A 102 9.67 -7.65 -6.32
C MET A 102 8.26 -8.24 -6.33
N ILE A 103 7.29 -7.47 -5.87
CA ILE A 103 5.90 -7.75 -6.19
C ILE A 103 5.76 -7.42 -7.68
N LYS A 104 6.16 -8.37 -8.53
CA LYS A 104 5.85 -8.32 -9.94
C LYS A 104 4.35 -8.49 -10.02
N ARG A 105 3.61 -7.40 -10.18
CA ARG A 105 2.20 -7.51 -10.51
C ARG A 105 2.11 -8.29 -11.82
N VAL A 106 1.51 -9.47 -11.76
CA VAL A 106 1.32 -10.33 -12.92
C VAL A 106 0.22 -9.76 -13.82
N ASP A 107 -0.65 -8.90 -13.27
CA ASP A 107 -1.83 -8.41 -13.95
C ASP A 107 -1.72 -6.93 -14.31
N ILE A 108 -2.07 -6.64 -15.56
CA ILE A 108 -2.28 -5.27 -16.01
C ILE A 108 -3.52 -4.72 -15.29
N ARG A 109 -3.35 -3.61 -14.59
CA ARG A 109 -4.46 -2.87 -13.97
C ARG A 109 -4.81 -1.66 -14.82
N MET A 110 -6.05 -1.59 -15.22
CA MET A 110 -6.59 -0.42 -15.90
C MET A 110 -7.23 0.50 -14.86
N LYS A 111 -6.76 1.75 -14.78
CA LYS A 111 -7.43 2.78 -14.01
C LYS A 111 -8.74 3.11 -14.72
N VAL A 112 -9.83 2.77 -14.11
CA VAL A 112 -11.16 3.01 -14.64
C VAL A 112 -12.12 3.36 -13.51
N SER A 113 -12.79 4.49 -13.66
CA SER A 113 -13.81 4.97 -12.72
C SER A 113 -15.17 4.62 -13.32
N LEU A 114 -15.82 3.62 -12.75
CA LEU A 114 -17.16 3.19 -13.13
C LEU A 114 -18.05 3.19 -11.87
N PRO A 115 -19.27 3.70 -11.94
CA PRO A 115 -20.22 3.56 -10.85
C PRO A 115 -20.54 2.07 -10.65
N ILE A 116 -20.58 1.63 -9.41
CA ILE A 116 -20.94 0.28 -9.04
C ILE A 116 -22.02 0.29 -7.97
N GLU A 117 -22.80 -0.76 -7.89
CA GLU A 117 -23.61 -1.08 -6.73
C GLU A 117 -22.96 -2.27 -6.01
N TYR A 118 -23.02 -2.25 -4.68
CA TYR A 118 -22.52 -3.35 -3.87
C TYR A 118 -23.46 -3.68 -2.72
N MET A 119 -23.45 -4.94 -2.28
CA MET A 119 -24.28 -5.45 -1.20
C MET A 119 -23.59 -6.62 -0.49
N GLN A 120 -24.06 -6.92 0.72
CA GLN A 120 -23.76 -8.16 1.44
C GLN A 120 -25.04 -8.89 1.75
N ASP A 121 -25.01 -10.21 1.76
CA ASP A 121 -26.15 -11.07 2.07
C ASP A 121 -26.69 -10.84 3.49
N THR A 122 -25.86 -10.30 4.39
CA THR A 122 -26.22 -9.99 5.78
C THR A 122 -26.87 -8.62 5.95
N TRP A 123 -27.00 -7.83 4.88
CA TRP A 123 -27.60 -6.51 4.97
C TRP A 123 -29.12 -6.57 5.08
N PRO A 124 -29.75 -5.54 5.71
CA PRO A 124 -31.19 -5.49 5.87
C PRO A 124 -31.91 -5.44 4.52
N LEU A 125 -33.09 -6.03 4.49
CA LEU A 125 -33.98 -5.92 3.34
C LEU A 125 -34.62 -4.52 3.30
N ASN A 126 -34.82 -4.01 2.09
CA ASN A 126 -35.61 -2.80 1.85
C ASN A 126 -37.13 -3.08 1.98
N ALA A 127 -37.97 -2.08 1.71
CA ALA A 127 -39.43 -2.21 1.81
C ALA A 127 -40.01 -3.23 0.82
N GLU A 128 -39.31 -3.49 -0.28
CA GLU A 128 -39.70 -4.45 -1.33
C GLU A 128 -39.21 -5.89 -1.02
N GLY A 129 -38.49 -6.10 0.10
CA GLY A 129 -37.95 -7.39 0.49
C GLY A 129 -36.64 -7.77 -0.22
N GLU A 130 -35.96 -6.83 -0.86
CA GLU A 130 -34.67 -7.02 -1.50
C GLU A 130 -33.53 -6.55 -0.58
N ILE A 131 -32.34 -7.12 -0.74
CA ILE A 131 -31.16 -6.69 0.01
C ILE A 131 -30.82 -5.25 -0.37
N THR A 132 -30.60 -4.42 0.64
CA THR A 132 -30.20 -3.01 0.43
C THR A 132 -28.89 -2.95 -0.33
N LYS A 133 -28.84 -2.11 -1.36
CA LYS A 133 -27.63 -1.86 -2.15
C LYS A 133 -27.08 -0.48 -1.84
N GLU A 134 -25.78 -0.34 -1.90
CA GLU A 134 -25.09 0.94 -1.79
C GLU A 134 -24.28 1.24 -3.05
N ALA A 135 -24.08 2.52 -3.32
CA ALA A 135 -23.28 2.99 -4.45
C ALA A 135 -21.81 3.09 -4.08
N GLY A 136 -20.96 2.74 -5.02
CA GLY A 136 -19.53 2.88 -4.96
C GLY A 136 -18.93 3.21 -6.33
N GLU A 137 -17.62 3.22 -6.42
CA GLU A 137 -16.89 3.55 -7.64
C GLU A 137 -15.65 2.67 -7.78
N THR A 138 -15.35 2.19 -8.99
CA THR A 138 -14.09 1.49 -9.25
C THR A 138 -12.94 2.48 -9.30
N MET A 139 -11.77 2.06 -8.82
CA MET A 139 -10.50 2.79 -8.95
C MET A 139 -9.60 2.17 -10.00
N ASP A 140 -9.53 0.85 -9.99
CA ASP A 140 -8.84 0.06 -11.02
C ASP A 140 -9.46 -1.33 -11.16
N ILE A 141 -9.26 -1.93 -12.33
CA ILE A 141 -9.72 -3.29 -12.66
C ILE A 141 -8.55 -4.07 -13.25
N SER A 142 -8.40 -5.32 -12.85
CA SER A 142 -7.46 -6.29 -13.41
C SER A 142 -8.16 -7.63 -13.66
N ASN A 143 -7.45 -8.58 -14.27
CA ASN A 143 -8.00 -9.92 -14.49
C ASN A 143 -8.36 -10.66 -13.19
N ASN A 144 -7.68 -10.36 -12.10
CA ASN A 144 -7.79 -11.08 -10.82
C ASN A 144 -8.36 -10.25 -9.69
N GLY A 145 -8.73 -9.00 -9.94
CA GLY A 145 -9.23 -8.15 -8.86
C GLY A 145 -9.77 -6.81 -9.31
N LEU A 146 -10.46 -6.20 -8.38
CA LEU A 146 -11.11 -4.92 -8.51
C LEU A 146 -10.76 -4.08 -7.29
N ALA A 147 -10.23 -2.88 -7.51
CA ALA A 147 -10.12 -1.89 -6.46
C ALA A 147 -11.31 -0.94 -6.53
N VAL A 148 -11.98 -0.74 -5.40
CA VAL A 148 -13.20 0.05 -5.32
C VAL A 148 -13.13 1.05 -4.17
N TYR A 149 -13.76 2.19 -4.37
CA TYR A 149 -14.08 3.14 -3.32
C TYR A 149 -15.50 2.87 -2.83
N MET A 150 -15.65 2.62 -1.53
CA MET A 150 -16.92 2.31 -0.87
C MET A 150 -17.09 3.18 0.38
N ASN A 151 -18.33 3.46 0.74
CA ASN A 151 -18.66 4.24 1.94
C ASN A 151 -18.67 3.43 3.23
N ARG A 152 -18.49 2.11 3.14
CA ARG A 152 -18.42 1.19 4.29
C ARG A 152 -17.08 0.47 4.36
N TRP A 153 -16.68 0.17 5.58
CA TRP A 153 -15.55 -0.71 5.86
C TRP A 153 -16.01 -2.16 5.89
N PHE A 154 -15.23 -3.02 5.27
CA PHE A 154 -15.38 -4.47 5.30
C PHE A 154 -14.19 -5.08 6.01
N ALA A 155 -14.45 -6.10 6.84
CA ALA A 155 -13.38 -6.87 7.42
C ALA A 155 -12.78 -7.82 6.37
N VAL A 156 -11.50 -8.14 6.52
CA VAL A 156 -10.85 -9.13 5.65
C VAL A 156 -11.55 -10.49 5.81
N GLY A 157 -11.97 -11.06 4.68
CA GLY A 157 -12.72 -12.31 4.63
C GLY A 157 -14.23 -12.17 4.51
N GLU A 158 -14.77 -10.96 4.60
CA GLU A 158 -16.18 -10.72 4.29
C GLU A 158 -16.44 -10.80 2.79
N THR A 159 -17.59 -11.38 2.44
CA THR A 159 -18.04 -11.48 1.05
C THR A 159 -18.90 -10.28 0.68
N CYS A 160 -18.61 -9.68 -0.45
CA CYS A 160 -19.36 -8.58 -1.02
C CYS A 160 -19.71 -8.89 -2.48
N VAL A 161 -20.93 -8.60 -2.87
CA VAL A 161 -21.40 -8.76 -4.26
C VAL A 161 -21.40 -7.40 -4.94
N PHE A 162 -20.77 -7.32 -6.11
CA PHE A 162 -20.69 -6.11 -6.93
C PHE A 162 -21.51 -6.26 -8.20
N THR A 163 -22.25 -5.22 -8.55
CA THR A 163 -22.87 -5.08 -9.86
C THR A 163 -22.11 -4.03 -10.65
N LEU A 164 -21.47 -4.44 -11.74
CA LEU A 164 -20.82 -3.54 -12.68
C LEU A 164 -21.81 -3.14 -13.79
N PRO A 165 -21.77 -1.89 -14.28
CA PRO A 165 -22.53 -1.51 -15.45
C PRO A 165 -22.08 -2.35 -16.66
N ARG A 166 -23.03 -2.72 -17.54
CA ARG A 166 -22.66 -3.33 -18.81
C ARG A 166 -21.84 -2.32 -19.62
N ILE A 167 -20.58 -2.60 -19.80
CA ILE A 167 -19.74 -1.86 -20.77
C ILE A 167 -20.29 -2.30 -22.15
N GLY A 168 -21.06 -1.42 -22.79
CA GLY A 168 -21.55 -1.70 -24.13
C GLY A 168 -20.37 -1.93 -25.06
N THR A 169 -20.35 -3.07 -25.77
CA THR A 169 -19.55 -3.17 -26.98
C THR A 169 -20.04 -2.05 -27.88
N ALA A 170 -19.13 -1.13 -28.25
CA ALA A 170 -19.43 -0.15 -29.28
C ALA A 170 -19.99 -0.91 -30.45
N SER A 171 -21.27 -0.70 -30.76
CA SER A 171 -21.86 -1.21 -32.00
C SER A 171 -21.03 -0.61 -33.11
N GLU A 172 -20.34 -1.44 -33.87
CA GLU A 172 -19.76 -1.04 -35.14
C GLU A 172 -20.90 -0.40 -35.93
N GLY A 173 -20.83 0.92 -36.08
CA GLY A 173 -21.74 1.67 -36.90
C GLY A 173 -21.60 1.22 -38.34
N GLN A 174 -22.71 0.85 -38.92
CA GLN A 174 -22.91 0.66 -40.35
C GLN A 174 -22.60 1.98 -41.09
#